data_746b36083ff51196507afb1d86ac74da
#
_entry.id   746b36083ff51196507afb1d86ac74da
#
_cell.length_a   1.000
_cell.length_b   1.000
_cell.length_c   1.000
_cell.angle_alpha   90.00
_cell.angle_beta   90.00
_cell.angle_gamma   90.00
#
_symmetry.space_group_name_H-M   'P 1'
#
loop_
_entity.id
_entity.type
_entity.pdbx_description
1 polymer ?
#
loop_
_entity_poly.entity_id
_entity_poly.type
_entity_poly.pdbx_seq_one_letter_code
_entity_poly.pdbx_strand_id
1 'polypeptide(L)'
;RDIFLTLHEYKSGEIDLPDLLIRLCDIPGIQLVKAGFIAQLTLGKVGCLDIHNLRMYGINASTFKFTDTTTYATKRKKAELYIATCERLGGSEYLWDAWCENLAECHPTKFTSKHHVSRVHCDYLGA
;
A
#
# COMPACT_ATOMS: atom_id res chain seq x y z
N ARG A 1 7.17 -5.03 -15.67
CA ARG A 1 6.67 -6.27 -15.07
C ARG A 1 5.17 -6.21 -14.93
N ASP A 2 4.51 -7.33 -15.11
CA ASP A 2 3.06 -7.45 -15.06
C ASP A 2 2.58 -7.63 -13.62
N ILE A 3 1.64 -6.78 -13.19
CA ILE A 3 1.05 -6.84 -11.84
C ILE A 3 0.37 -8.19 -11.62
N PHE A 4 -0.41 -8.66 -12.60
CA PHE A 4 -1.16 -9.92 -12.47
C PHE A 4 -0.23 -11.13 -12.34
N LEU A 5 0.85 -11.16 -13.10
CA LEU A 5 1.84 -12.22 -12.99
C LEU A 5 2.48 -12.22 -11.60
N THR A 6 2.84 -11.05 -11.10
CA THR A 6 3.45 -10.90 -9.76
C THR A 6 2.50 -11.38 -8.66
N LEU A 7 1.21 -11.01 -8.75
CA LEU A 7 0.20 -11.48 -7.81
C LEU A 7 0.01 -12.99 -7.89
N HIS A 8 0.06 -13.55 -9.09
CA HIS A 8 -0.05 -15.01 -9.28
C HIS A 8 1.13 -15.73 -8.63
N GLU A 9 2.34 -15.23 -8.81
CA GLU A 9 3.55 -15.79 -8.18
C GLU A 9 3.40 -15.83 -6.65
N TYR A 10 2.84 -14.78 -6.06
CA TYR A 10 2.59 -14.76 -4.63
C TYR A 10 1.51 -15.79 -4.22
N LYS A 11 0.39 -15.82 -4.94
CA LYS A 11 -0.71 -16.74 -4.62
C LYS A 11 -0.32 -18.20 -4.76
N SER A 12 0.57 -18.50 -5.68
CA SER A 12 1.08 -19.88 -5.88
C SER A 12 2.19 -20.26 -4.90
N GLY A 13 2.64 -19.33 -4.07
CA GLY A 13 3.67 -19.59 -3.08
C GLY A 13 5.10 -19.49 -3.60
N GLU A 14 5.30 -19.02 -4.81
CA GLU A 14 6.64 -18.86 -5.39
C GLU A 14 7.44 -17.75 -4.72
N ILE A 15 6.75 -16.69 -4.25
CA ILE A 15 7.36 -15.57 -3.55
C ILE A 15 6.57 -15.26 -2.28
N ASP A 16 7.23 -14.67 -1.29
CA ASP A 16 6.57 -14.24 -0.06
C ASP A 16 6.07 -12.78 -0.17
N LEU A 17 5.45 -12.27 0.88
CA LEU A 17 4.84 -10.95 0.87
C LEU A 17 5.85 -9.81 0.69
N PRO A 18 7.00 -9.80 1.40
CA PRO A 18 8.01 -8.77 1.13
C PRO A 18 8.50 -8.78 -0.32
N ASP A 19 8.74 -9.95 -0.90
CA ASP A 19 9.17 -10.06 -2.29
C ASP A 19 8.09 -9.57 -3.25
N LEU A 20 6.83 -9.83 -2.96
CA LEU A 20 5.71 -9.29 -3.75
C LEU A 20 5.82 -7.77 -3.83
N LEU A 21 5.98 -7.11 -2.69
CA LEU A 21 6.08 -5.65 -2.66
C LEU A 21 7.29 -5.15 -3.44
N ILE A 22 8.44 -5.80 -3.27
CA ILE A 22 9.67 -5.41 -3.98
C ILE A 22 9.49 -5.55 -5.49
N ARG A 23 8.91 -6.65 -5.96
CA ARG A 23 8.68 -6.87 -7.39
C ARG A 23 7.67 -5.90 -7.98
N LEU A 24 6.66 -5.52 -7.22
CA LEU A 24 5.73 -4.47 -7.66
C LEU A 24 6.46 -3.14 -7.82
N CYS A 25 7.45 -2.86 -6.98
CA CYS A 25 8.24 -1.65 -7.07
C CYS A 25 9.18 -1.62 -8.30
N ASP A 26 9.37 -2.73 -9.00
CA ASP A 26 10.11 -2.75 -10.27
C ASP A 26 9.30 -2.07 -11.38
N ILE A 27 8.01 -1.90 -11.19
CA ILE A 27 7.16 -1.18 -12.15
C ILE A 27 7.42 0.33 -11.99
N PRO A 28 7.73 1.05 -13.08
CA PRO A 28 7.98 2.48 -12.98
C PRO A 28 6.85 3.24 -12.29
N GLY A 29 7.21 4.10 -11.36
CA GLY A 29 6.25 4.92 -10.61
C GLY A 29 5.65 4.24 -9.39
N ILE A 30 5.99 2.97 -9.11
CA ILE A 30 5.49 2.26 -7.94
C ILE A 30 6.58 2.15 -6.87
N GLN A 31 6.30 2.72 -5.70
CA GLN A 31 7.09 2.56 -4.49
C GLN A 31 6.27 1.75 -3.47
N LEU A 32 6.81 1.53 -2.27
CA LEU A 32 6.17 0.67 -1.26
C LEU A 32 4.74 1.12 -0.90
N VAL A 33 4.47 2.42 -0.88
CA VAL A 33 3.13 2.92 -0.57
C VAL A 33 2.12 2.42 -1.61
N LYS A 34 2.42 2.58 -2.91
CA LYS A 34 1.55 2.07 -3.98
C LYS A 34 1.51 0.55 -4.02
N ALA A 35 2.65 -0.11 -3.80
CA ALA A 35 2.69 -1.57 -3.74
C ALA A 35 1.81 -2.08 -2.59
N GLY A 36 1.89 -1.45 -1.43
CA GLY A 36 1.04 -1.79 -0.29
C GLY A 36 -0.44 -1.54 -0.57
N PHE A 37 -0.74 -0.50 -1.31
CA PHE A 37 -2.10 -0.21 -1.74
C PHE A 37 -2.64 -1.29 -2.69
N ILE A 38 -1.83 -1.72 -3.66
CA ILE A 38 -2.20 -2.80 -4.58
C ILE A 38 -2.47 -4.10 -3.80
N ALA A 39 -1.61 -4.44 -2.84
CA ALA A 39 -1.80 -5.60 -2.00
C ALA A 39 -3.08 -5.48 -1.15
N GLN A 40 -3.38 -4.29 -0.67
CA GLN A 40 -4.61 -4.03 0.10
C GLN A 40 -5.85 -4.27 -0.76
N LEU A 41 -5.88 -3.73 -1.97
CA LEU A 41 -7.03 -3.87 -2.87
C LEU A 41 -7.23 -5.30 -3.38
N THR A 42 -6.15 -6.02 -3.64
CA THR A 42 -6.22 -7.32 -4.31
C THR A 42 -6.20 -8.50 -3.35
N LEU A 43 -5.51 -8.36 -2.21
CA LEU A 43 -5.27 -9.46 -1.29
C LEU A 43 -5.84 -9.22 0.11
N GLY A 44 -6.28 -7.99 0.40
CA GLY A 44 -6.70 -7.62 1.75
C GLY A 44 -5.55 -7.64 2.76
N LYS A 45 -4.33 -7.42 2.30
CA LYS A 45 -3.12 -7.45 3.13
C LYS A 45 -2.34 -6.16 2.97
N VAL A 46 -1.49 -5.87 3.97
CA VAL A 46 -0.62 -4.69 4.01
C VAL A 46 -1.45 -3.42 4.20
N GLY A 47 -1.35 -2.45 3.33
CA GLY A 47 -2.12 -1.22 3.40
C GLY A 47 -1.39 -0.05 2.78
N CYS A 48 -2.12 1.05 2.61
CA CYS A 48 -1.56 2.28 2.05
C CYS A 48 -1.18 3.23 3.20
N LEU A 49 0.11 3.40 3.43
CA LEU A 49 0.63 4.41 4.36
C LEU A 49 0.94 5.67 3.57
N ASP A 50 -0.10 6.40 3.18
CA ASP A 50 0.07 7.64 2.43
C ASP A 50 0.72 8.74 3.31
N ILE A 51 0.99 9.89 2.71
CA ILE A 51 1.67 10.97 3.41
C ILE A 51 0.88 11.46 4.62
N HIS A 52 -0.45 11.39 4.59
CA HIS A 52 -1.29 11.79 5.72
C HIS A 52 -1.14 10.83 6.88
N ASN A 53 -1.16 9.53 6.62
CA ASN A 53 -0.92 8.51 7.64
C ASN A 53 0.48 8.62 8.22
N LEU A 54 1.49 8.77 7.37
CA LEU A 54 2.87 8.91 7.83
C LEU A 54 3.04 10.12 8.77
N ARG A 55 2.45 11.25 8.40
CA ARG A 55 2.49 12.46 9.25
C ARG A 55 1.76 12.26 10.56
N MET A 56 0.58 11.63 10.52
CA MET A 56 -0.21 11.39 11.72
C MET A 56 0.52 10.51 12.73
N TYR A 57 1.26 9.52 12.25
CA TYR A 57 2.01 8.59 13.11
C TYR A 57 3.46 9.01 13.35
N GLY A 58 3.87 10.18 12.84
CA GLY A 58 5.22 10.70 13.05
C GLY A 58 6.31 9.90 12.33
N ILE A 59 5.97 9.27 11.21
CA ILE A 59 6.91 8.46 10.43
C ILE A 59 7.47 9.30 9.29
N ASN A 60 8.80 9.29 9.12
CA ASN A 60 9.45 9.99 8.02
C ASN A 60 9.16 9.25 6.71
N ALA A 61 8.68 9.98 5.71
CA ALA A 61 8.33 9.42 4.40
C ALA A 61 9.50 8.72 3.71
N SER A 62 10.73 9.16 3.95
CA SER A 62 11.93 8.56 3.34
C SER A 62 12.24 7.16 3.89
N THR A 63 11.65 6.78 5.03
CA THR A 63 11.89 5.47 5.66
C THR A 63 11.61 4.32 4.71
N PHE A 64 10.59 4.45 3.86
CA PHE A 64 10.14 3.38 2.96
C PHE A 64 10.53 3.59 1.51
N LYS A 65 11.35 4.60 1.21
CA LYS A 65 11.77 4.87 -0.17
C LYS A 65 13.07 4.15 -0.50
N PHE A 66 13.19 3.71 -1.75
CA PHE A 66 14.44 3.19 -2.29
C PHE A 66 14.49 3.44 -3.81
N THR A 67 15.66 3.22 -4.38
CA THR A 67 15.91 3.42 -5.81
C THR A 67 16.34 2.10 -6.45
N ASP A 68 16.50 2.11 -7.77
CA ASP A 68 16.96 0.91 -8.51
C ASP A 68 18.35 0.45 -8.06
N THR A 69 19.17 1.38 -7.54
CA THR A 69 20.52 1.05 -7.09
C THR A 69 20.57 0.53 -5.66
N THR A 70 19.45 0.58 -4.93
CA THR A 70 19.38 0.02 -3.58
C THR A 70 19.52 -1.51 -3.65
N THR A 71 20.33 -2.08 -2.75
CA THR A 71 20.52 -3.54 -2.70
C THR A 71 19.23 -4.26 -2.34
N TYR A 72 19.12 -5.51 -2.78
CA TYR A 72 17.97 -6.35 -2.44
C TYR A 72 17.80 -6.50 -0.94
N ALA A 73 18.91 -6.70 -0.21
CA ALA A 73 18.86 -6.83 1.24
C ALA A 73 18.23 -5.61 1.92
N THR A 74 18.58 -4.41 1.46
CA THR A 74 18.02 -3.16 1.99
C THR A 74 16.56 -3.00 1.58
N LYS A 75 16.23 -3.30 0.33
CA LYS A 75 14.83 -3.29 -0.14
C LYS A 75 13.96 -4.22 0.70
N ARG A 76 14.47 -5.42 0.98
CA ARG A 76 13.75 -6.41 1.77
C ARG A 76 13.51 -5.92 3.20
N LYS A 77 14.51 -5.33 3.84
CA LYS A 77 14.35 -4.76 5.18
C LYS A 77 13.28 -3.68 5.21
N LYS A 78 13.26 -2.82 4.20
CA LYS A 78 12.26 -1.75 4.09
C LYS A 78 10.87 -2.32 3.85
N ALA A 79 10.74 -3.33 3.00
CA ALA A 79 9.46 -4.00 2.75
C ALA A 79 8.93 -4.70 4.01
N GLU A 80 9.79 -5.41 4.73
CA GLU A 80 9.43 -6.07 5.98
C GLU A 80 9.00 -5.04 7.03
N LEU A 81 9.73 -3.93 7.14
CA LEU A 81 9.37 -2.85 8.05
C LEU A 81 8.03 -2.22 7.69
N TYR A 82 7.77 -2.02 6.39
CA TYR A 82 6.51 -1.48 5.92
C TYR A 82 5.34 -2.39 6.31
N ILE A 83 5.46 -3.68 6.07
CA ILE A 83 4.44 -4.67 6.42
C ILE A 83 4.20 -4.68 7.94
N ALA A 84 5.27 -4.73 8.72
CA ALA A 84 5.18 -4.73 10.19
C ALA A 84 4.54 -3.44 10.71
N THR A 85 4.84 -2.31 10.09
CA THR A 85 4.25 -1.02 10.45
C THR A 85 2.75 -1.03 10.18
N CYS A 86 2.32 -1.52 9.02
CA CYS A 86 0.90 -1.63 8.70
C CYS A 86 0.16 -2.51 9.73
N GLU A 87 0.72 -3.65 10.08
CA GLU A 87 0.11 -4.55 11.06
C GLU A 87 0.02 -3.91 12.43
N ARG A 88 1.07 -3.21 12.85
CA ARG A 88 1.12 -2.53 14.16
C ARG A 88 0.10 -1.40 14.23
N LEU A 89 -0.22 -0.75 13.13
CA LEU A 89 -1.20 0.32 13.05
C LEU A 89 -2.64 -0.18 12.93
N GLY A 90 -2.87 -1.48 12.96
CA GLY A 90 -4.22 -2.06 12.94
C GLY A 90 -4.53 -2.93 11.74
N GLY A 91 -3.61 -3.04 10.78
CA GLY A 91 -3.74 -3.90 9.62
C GLY A 91 -4.48 -3.26 8.46
N SER A 92 -4.63 -4.04 7.40
CA SER A 92 -5.16 -3.59 6.11
C SER A 92 -6.57 -2.99 6.24
N GLU A 93 -7.45 -3.64 6.98
CA GLU A 93 -8.84 -3.21 7.13
C GLU A 93 -8.94 -1.87 7.86
N TYR A 94 -8.20 -1.74 8.96
CA TYR A 94 -8.17 -0.49 9.72
C TYR A 94 -7.61 0.66 8.88
N LEU A 95 -6.53 0.40 8.16
CA LEU A 95 -5.91 1.42 7.31
C LEU A 95 -6.82 1.84 6.16
N TRP A 96 -7.59 0.91 5.62
CA TRP A 96 -8.60 1.22 4.60
C TRP A 96 -9.66 2.15 5.14
N ASP A 97 -10.20 1.84 6.33
CA ASP A 97 -11.23 2.68 6.97
C ASP A 97 -10.68 4.07 7.29
N ALA A 98 -9.48 4.15 7.83
CA ALA A 98 -8.83 5.43 8.13
C ALA A 98 -8.62 6.27 6.88
N TRP A 99 -8.20 5.64 5.79
CA TRP A 99 -8.03 6.31 4.50
C TRP A 99 -9.36 6.84 3.96
N CYS A 100 -10.42 6.04 4.05
CA CYS A 100 -11.76 6.43 3.62
C CYS A 100 -12.29 7.62 4.43
N GLU A 101 -12.09 7.61 5.74
CA GLU A 101 -12.50 8.73 6.60
C GLU A 101 -11.74 10.00 6.25
N ASN A 102 -10.45 9.89 6.03
CA ASN A 102 -9.62 11.02 5.65
C ASN A 102 -10.06 11.61 4.32
N LEU A 103 -10.37 10.76 3.34
CA LEU A 103 -10.85 11.21 2.04
C LEU A 103 -12.23 11.88 2.14
N ALA A 104 -13.13 11.33 2.94
CA ALA A 104 -14.46 11.92 3.18
C ALA A 104 -14.34 13.28 3.87
N GLU A 105 -13.41 13.42 4.79
CA GLU A 105 -13.13 14.68 5.49
C GLU A 105 -12.61 15.76 4.53
N CYS A 106 -11.76 15.35 3.59
CA CYS A 106 -11.21 16.26 2.58
C CYS A 106 -12.25 16.66 1.51
N HIS A 107 -13.24 15.80 1.26
CA HIS A 107 -14.24 16.00 0.20
C HIS A 107 -15.67 15.74 0.73
N PRO A 108 -16.14 16.50 1.74
CA PRO A 108 -17.39 16.18 2.43
C PRO A 108 -18.64 16.24 1.55
N THR A 109 -18.60 17.02 0.46
CA THR A 109 -19.73 17.12 -0.46
C THR A 109 -19.78 16.02 -1.49
N LYS A 110 -18.67 15.29 -1.66
CA LYS A 110 -18.52 14.23 -2.66
C LYS A 110 -18.58 12.85 -2.04
N PHE A 111 -18.07 12.70 -0.82
CA PHE A 111 -17.98 11.42 -0.11
C PHE A 111 -18.72 11.53 1.22
N THR A 112 -19.92 10.96 1.28
CA THR A 112 -20.81 11.11 2.44
C THR A 112 -20.78 9.92 3.39
N SER A 113 -20.16 8.79 3.00
CA SER A 113 -20.07 7.60 3.84
C SER A 113 -18.81 6.81 3.46
N LYS A 114 -18.34 5.97 4.39
CA LYS A 114 -17.19 5.08 4.12
C LYS A 114 -17.46 4.15 2.96
N HIS A 115 -18.66 3.60 2.90
CA HIS A 115 -19.03 2.68 1.83
C HIS A 115 -19.00 3.37 0.47
N HIS A 116 -19.55 4.58 0.40
CA HIS A 116 -19.54 5.38 -0.82
C HIS A 116 -18.10 5.73 -1.23
N VAL A 117 -17.29 6.15 -0.26
CA VAL A 117 -15.88 6.51 -0.51
C VAL A 117 -15.11 5.31 -1.03
N SER A 118 -15.29 4.13 -0.44
CA SER A 118 -14.59 2.92 -0.86
C SER A 118 -14.89 2.57 -2.31
N ARG A 119 -16.17 2.67 -2.71
CA ARG A 119 -16.59 2.40 -4.09
C ARG A 119 -15.97 3.39 -5.07
N VAL A 120 -16.10 4.67 -4.75
CA VAL A 120 -15.55 5.75 -5.59
C VAL A 120 -14.04 5.63 -5.69
N HIS A 121 -13.39 5.25 -4.60
CA HIS A 121 -11.93 5.08 -4.59
C HIS A 121 -11.50 3.97 -5.54
N CYS A 122 -12.17 2.83 -5.51
CA CYS A 122 -11.85 1.73 -6.42
C CYS A 122 -12.02 2.16 -7.89
N ASP A 123 -13.10 2.85 -8.21
CA ASP A 123 -13.34 3.38 -9.55
C ASP A 123 -12.26 4.39 -9.95
N TYR A 124 -11.91 5.29 -9.04
CA TYR A 124 -10.93 6.34 -9.27
C TYR A 124 -9.55 5.77 -9.55
N LEU A 125 -9.14 4.76 -8.79
CA LEU A 125 -7.84 4.12 -8.98
C LEU A 125 -7.84 3.13 -10.14
N GLY A 126 -8.97 2.54 -10.46
CA GLY A 126 -9.13 1.66 -11.60
C GLY A 126 -9.11 2.39 -12.94
N ALA A 127 -9.29 3.68 -12.86
CA ALA A 127 -9.16 4.51 -14.05
C ALA A 127 -7.69 4.77 -14.33
#